data_140fef9fb9f4c3aea624eccf1be1f1c4
#
_entry.id   140fef9fb9f4c3aea624eccf1be1f1c4
#
_cell.length_a   1.000
_cell.length_b   1.000
_cell.length_c   1.000
_cell.angle_alpha   90.00
_cell.angle_beta   90.00
_cell.angle_gamma   90.00
#
_symmetry.space_group_name_H-M   'P 1'
#
loop_
_entity.id
_entity.type
_entity.pdbx_description
1 polymer ?
#
loop_
_entity_poly.entity_id
_entity_poly.type
_entity_poly.pdbx_seq_one_letter_code
_entity_poly.pdbx_strand_id
1 'polypeptide(L)'
;MRISQLEGRHVALWGWGREGRAAYYALRKRLPAQALTILCTSEESDDARKLRDPLLSFDTSVTAERLASFDVVVKSPGISPYGEMARIAAERGTIFIGGTGLWFGERGENARTLCVTGTKGKSTTSALLAHMLRAAGRRTAL
;
A
#
# COMPACT_ATOMS: atom_id res chain seq x y z
N MET A 1 -2.95 -1.06 -11.43
CA MET A 1 -3.94 -2.00 -10.83
C MET A 1 -4.95 -1.19 -10.05
N ARG A 2 -6.25 -1.42 -10.26
CA ARG A 2 -7.35 -0.80 -9.50
C ARG A 2 -7.72 -1.68 -8.31
N ILE A 3 -8.29 -1.09 -7.26
CA ILE A 3 -8.73 -1.84 -6.07
C ILE A 3 -9.77 -2.90 -6.43
N SER A 4 -10.68 -2.62 -7.36
CA SER A 4 -11.68 -3.59 -7.83
C SER A 4 -11.08 -4.88 -8.41
N GLN A 5 -9.86 -4.82 -8.92
CA GLN A 5 -9.16 -6.00 -9.46
C GLN A 5 -8.59 -6.92 -8.37
N LEU A 6 -8.69 -6.52 -7.10
CA LEU A 6 -8.28 -7.31 -5.93
C LEU A 6 -9.43 -8.18 -5.38
N GLU A 7 -10.66 -7.95 -5.83
CA GLU A 7 -11.83 -8.68 -5.36
C GLU A 7 -11.69 -10.17 -5.65
N GLY A 8 -11.93 -10.98 -4.62
CA GLY A 8 -11.82 -12.44 -4.69
C GLY A 8 -10.39 -12.99 -4.75
N ARG A 9 -9.36 -12.14 -4.72
CA ARG A 9 -7.96 -12.58 -4.70
C ARG A 9 -7.44 -12.73 -3.27
N HIS A 10 -6.41 -13.54 -3.10
CA HIS A 10 -5.65 -13.61 -1.85
C HIS A 10 -4.74 -12.38 -1.75
N VAL A 11 -5.10 -11.44 -0.87
CA VAL A 11 -4.42 -10.14 -0.74
C VAL A 11 -3.75 -10.01 0.61
N ALA A 12 -2.46 -9.66 0.60
CA ALA A 12 -1.73 -9.28 1.81
C ALA A 12 -1.33 -7.79 1.80
N LEU A 13 -1.26 -7.22 3.01
CA LEU A 13 -0.64 -5.93 3.28
C LEU A 13 0.69 -6.19 3.98
N TRP A 14 1.81 -5.81 3.40
CA TRP A 14 3.11 -6.04 3.99
C TRP A 14 3.65 -4.76 4.64
N GLY A 15 3.65 -4.77 5.98
CA GLY A 15 3.96 -3.65 6.86
C GLY A 15 2.73 -2.87 7.30
N TRP A 16 2.68 -2.52 8.60
CA TRP A 16 1.53 -1.85 9.23
C TRP A 16 1.85 -0.39 9.63
N GLY A 17 2.76 0.26 8.95
CA GLY A 17 3.03 1.68 9.11
C GLY A 17 1.89 2.56 8.53
N ARG A 18 2.14 3.86 8.43
CA ARG A 18 1.17 4.84 7.93
C ARG A 18 0.56 4.46 6.58
N GLU A 19 1.36 4.00 5.64
CA GLU A 19 0.87 3.63 4.30
C GLU A 19 0.15 2.29 4.28
N GLY A 20 0.59 1.31 5.07
CA GLY A 20 -0.13 0.04 5.22
C GLY A 20 -1.55 0.26 5.77
N ARG A 21 -1.68 1.11 6.80
CA ARG A 21 -2.99 1.51 7.34
C ARG A 21 -3.84 2.25 6.29
N ALA A 22 -3.26 3.19 5.56
CA ALA A 22 -3.97 3.91 4.50
C ALA A 22 -4.47 2.95 3.39
N ALA A 23 -3.64 1.99 2.99
CA ALA A 23 -4.02 0.94 2.05
C ALA A 23 -5.17 0.08 2.60
N TYR A 24 -5.08 -0.37 3.86
CA TYR A 24 -6.16 -1.11 4.52
C TYR A 24 -7.49 -0.36 4.46
N TYR A 25 -7.53 0.90 4.89
CA TYR A 25 -8.77 1.67 4.88
C TYR A 25 -9.31 1.90 3.46
N ALA A 26 -8.43 2.11 2.48
CA ALA A 26 -8.83 2.25 1.09
C ALA A 26 -9.44 0.95 0.53
N LEU A 27 -8.83 -0.19 0.84
CA LEU A 27 -9.31 -1.51 0.46
C LEU A 27 -10.64 -1.82 1.17
N ARG A 28 -10.71 -1.67 2.49
CA ARG A 28 -11.91 -1.97 3.26
C ARG A 28 -13.12 -1.12 2.84
N LYS A 29 -12.89 0.14 2.49
CA LYS A 29 -13.92 1.04 1.97
C LYS A 29 -14.51 0.58 0.63
N ARG A 30 -13.69 -0.03 -0.24
CA ARG A 30 -14.09 -0.45 -1.60
C ARG A 30 -14.49 -1.91 -1.67
N LEU A 31 -13.89 -2.74 -0.83
CA LEU A 31 -14.06 -4.18 -0.77
C LEU A 31 -14.36 -4.61 0.67
N PRO A 32 -15.54 -4.30 1.21
CA PRO A 32 -15.86 -4.51 2.62
C PRO A 32 -15.86 -6.00 3.02
N ALA A 33 -16.15 -6.89 2.09
CA ALA A 33 -16.20 -8.35 2.33
C ALA A 33 -14.87 -9.07 2.01
N GLN A 34 -13.84 -8.35 1.54
CA GLN A 34 -12.57 -8.94 1.15
C GLN A 34 -11.77 -9.41 2.38
N ALA A 35 -11.38 -10.68 2.44
CA ALA A 35 -10.40 -11.14 3.42
C ALA A 35 -9.02 -10.55 3.12
N LEU A 36 -8.35 -10.05 4.16
CA LEU A 36 -7.02 -9.46 4.07
C LEU A 36 -6.09 -10.09 5.09
N THR A 37 -4.82 -10.24 4.75
CA THR A 37 -3.76 -10.65 5.68
C THR A 37 -2.78 -9.50 5.87
N ILE A 38 -2.46 -9.17 7.12
CA ILE A 38 -1.37 -8.24 7.43
C ILE A 38 -0.10 -9.05 7.74
N LEU A 39 0.94 -8.83 6.97
CA LEU A 39 2.28 -9.32 7.21
C LEU A 39 3.04 -8.22 7.96
N CYS A 40 3.34 -8.44 9.23
CA CYS A 40 3.83 -7.38 10.14
C CYS A 40 4.64 -7.96 11.30
N THR A 41 5.22 -7.09 12.12
CA THR A 41 5.83 -7.51 13.39
C THR A 41 4.77 -7.84 14.43
N SER A 42 5.17 -8.48 15.52
CA SER A 42 4.26 -8.77 16.64
C SER A 42 3.65 -7.50 17.23
N GLU A 43 4.45 -6.44 17.42
CA GLU A 43 3.99 -5.15 17.93
C GLU A 43 2.97 -4.48 16.99
N GLU A 44 3.23 -4.53 15.68
CA GLU A 44 2.30 -4.04 14.68
C GLU A 44 1.00 -4.82 14.64
N SER A 45 1.05 -6.14 14.87
CA SER A 45 -0.15 -6.98 14.91
C SER A 45 -1.06 -6.63 16.09
N ASP A 46 -0.50 -6.33 17.25
CA ASP A 46 -1.26 -5.93 18.44
C ASP A 46 -2.02 -4.62 18.22
N ASP A 47 -1.39 -3.69 17.51
CA ASP A 47 -2.07 -2.45 17.14
C ASP A 47 -3.17 -2.68 16.10
N ALA A 48 -2.92 -3.50 15.09
CA ALA A 48 -3.90 -3.80 14.05
C ALA A 48 -5.11 -4.60 14.57
N ARG A 49 -4.93 -5.45 15.58
CA ARG A 49 -6.02 -6.19 16.26
C ARG A 49 -7.05 -5.27 16.92
N LYS A 50 -6.67 -4.04 17.28
CA LYS A 50 -7.60 -3.03 17.84
C LYS A 50 -8.71 -2.64 16.87
N LEU A 51 -8.53 -2.89 15.56
CA LEU A 51 -9.56 -2.64 14.53
C LEU A 51 -10.78 -3.57 14.69
N ARG A 52 -10.62 -4.72 15.35
CA ARG A 52 -11.68 -5.72 15.53
C ARG A 52 -12.36 -6.14 14.22
N ASP A 53 -11.59 -6.19 13.13
CA ASP A 53 -12.08 -6.61 11.82
C ASP A 53 -12.03 -8.14 11.71
N PRO A 54 -13.18 -8.83 11.59
CA PRO A 54 -13.22 -10.30 11.54
C PRO A 54 -12.66 -10.89 10.25
N LEU A 55 -12.50 -10.05 9.20
CA LEU A 55 -11.94 -10.46 7.90
C LEU A 55 -10.45 -10.14 7.79
N LEU A 56 -9.80 -9.83 8.91
CA LEU A 56 -8.40 -9.49 8.96
C LEU A 56 -7.62 -10.58 9.70
N SER A 57 -6.68 -11.20 9.03
CA SER A 57 -5.71 -12.13 9.61
C SER A 57 -4.32 -11.50 9.73
N PHE A 58 -3.49 -12.07 10.59
CA PHE A 58 -2.15 -11.54 10.89
C PHE A 58 -1.13 -12.65 10.76
N ASP A 59 0.02 -12.32 10.19
CA ASP A 59 1.15 -13.21 10.12
C ASP A 59 2.45 -12.44 10.42
N THR A 60 3.20 -12.93 11.36
CA THR A 60 4.48 -12.33 11.78
C THR A 60 5.68 -13.10 11.21
N SER A 61 5.44 -14.19 10.51
CA SER A 61 6.47 -15.02 9.88
C SER A 61 6.45 -14.81 8.36
N VAL A 62 7.21 -13.83 7.89
CA VAL A 62 7.29 -13.52 6.46
C VAL A 62 8.38 -14.37 5.81
N THR A 63 8.00 -15.36 5.01
CA THR A 63 8.88 -16.19 4.20
C THR A 63 8.53 -16.05 2.71
N ALA A 64 9.42 -16.53 1.83
CA ALA A 64 9.18 -16.55 0.39
C ALA A 64 7.94 -17.39 0.03
N GLU A 65 7.77 -18.54 0.69
CA GLU A 65 6.62 -19.44 0.50
C GLU A 65 5.33 -18.75 0.94
N ARG A 66 5.39 -18.04 2.07
CA ARG A 66 4.23 -17.31 2.57
C ARG A 66 3.84 -16.15 1.66
N LEU A 67 4.79 -15.39 1.16
CA LEU A 67 4.55 -14.35 0.15
C LEU A 67 3.96 -14.95 -1.13
N ALA A 68 4.46 -16.10 -1.57
CA ALA A 68 3.99 -16.78 -2.78
C ALA A 68 2.57 -17.37 -2.64
N SER A 69 2.01 -17.45 -1.44
CA SER A 69 0.62 -17.87 -1.23
C SER A 69 -0.41 -16.76 -1.49
N PHE A 70 0.03 -15.54 -1.78
CA PHE A 70 -0.83 -14.41 -2.11
C PHE A 70 -0.77 -14.09 -3.61
N ASP A 71 -1.91 -13.73 -4.18
CA ASP A 71 -1.98 -13.22 -5.55
C ASP A 71 -1.39 -11.81 -5.64
N VAL A 72 -1.68 -10.99 -4.60
CA VAL A 72 -1.23 -9.60 -4.55
C VAL A 72 -0.74 -9.25 -3.15
N VAL A 73 0.43 -8.65 -3.09
CA VAL A 73 1.01 -8.08 -1.87
C VAL A 73 1.12 -6.56 -2.01
N VAL A 74 0.33 -5.83 -1.22
CA VAL A 74 0.44 -4.38 -1.11
C VAL A 74 1.50 -4.07 -0.07
N LYS A 75 2.67 -3.65 -0.52
CA LYS A 75 3.83 -3.43 0.35
C LYS A 75 3.98 -1.97 0.78
N SER A 76 4.49 -1.76 1.99
CA SER A 76 4.94 -0.45 2.47
C SER A 76 6.20 0.01 1.73
N PRO A 77 6.46 1.33 1.59
CA PRO A 77 7.63 1.86 0.84
C PRO A 77 8.98 1.39 1.37
N GLY A 78 9.12 1.25 2.68
CA GLY A 78 10.36 0.76 3.32
C GLY A 78 10.71 -0.69 3.02
N ILE A 79 9.79 -1.45 2.42
CA ILE A 79 10.01 -2.85 2.07
C ILE A 79 10.44 -2.93 0.60
N SER A 80 11.62 -3.50 0.35
CA SER A 80 12.12 -3.67 -1.01
C SER A 80 11.40 -4.81 -1.75
N PRO A 81 10.86 -4.58 -2.94
CA PRO A 81 10.33 -5.65 -3.78
C PRO A 81 11.43 -6.47 -4.47
N TYR A 82 12.68 -6.06 -4.31
CA TYR A 82 13.87 -6.72 -4.92
C TYR A 82 14.62 -7.59 -3.93
N GLY A 83 14.18 -7.69 -2.67
CA GLY A 83 14.72 -8.62 -1.70
C GLY A 83 14.47 -10.08 -2.14
N GLU A 84 15.33 -11.01 -1.72
CA GLU A 84 15.30 -12.39 -2.16
C GLU A 84 13.93 -13.06 -2.00
N MET A 85 13.29 -12.91 -0.84
CA MET A 85 11.94 -13.46 -0.57
C MET A 85 10.90 -12.93 -1.55
N ALA A 86 10.92 -11.61 -1.81
CA ALA A 86 9.96 -10.98 -2.71
C ALA A 86 10.21 -11.42 -4.17
N ARG A 87 11.48 -11.56 -4.58
CA ARG A 87 11.86 -12.04 -5.91
C ARG A 87 11.36 -13.47 -6.14
N ILE A 88 11.61 -14.37 -5.19
CA ILE A 88 11.13 -15.76 -5.28
C ILE A 88 9.60 -15.82 -5.36
N ALA A 89 8.90 -15.04 -4.57
CA ALA A 89 7.44 -15.00 -4.62
C ALA A 89 6.92 -14.41 -5.95
N ALA A 90 7.58 -13.38 -6.48
CA ALA A 90 7.24 -12.79 -7.78
C ALA A 90 7.42 -13.78 -8.94
N GLU A 91 8.51 -14.58 -8.90
CA GLU A 91 8.73 -15.65 -9.87
C GLU A 91 7.65 -16.75 -9.84
N ARG A 92 6.97 -16.89 -8.70
CA ARG A 92 5.81 -17.79 -8.51
C ARG A 92 4.46 -17.15 -8.83
N GLY A 93 4.45 -15.88 -9.28
CA GLY A 93 3.26 -15.19 -9.76
C GLY A 93 2.68 -14.14 -8.82
N THR A 94 3.27 -13.92 -7.62
CA THR A 94 2.81 -12.88 -6.70
C THR A 94 3.08 -11.49 -7.27
N ILE A 95 2.07 -10.65 -7.31
CA ILE A 95 2.17 -9.26 -7.76
C ILE A 95 2.46 -8.36 -6.56
N PHE A 96 3.57 -7.64 -6.59
CA PHE A 96 3.89 -6.63 -5.58
C PHE A 96 3.50 -5.23 -6.06
N ILE A 97 2.73 -4.50 -5.24
CA ILE A 97 2.31 -3.12 -5.53
C ILE A 97 2.44 -2.26 -4.27
N GLY A 98 2.75 -0.98 -4.41
CA GLY A 98 2.69 -0.02 -3.32
C GLY A 98 1.37 0.73 -3.29
N GLY A 99 1.06 1.40 -2.16
CA GLY A 99 -0.13 2.25 -2.02
C GLY A 99 -0.23 3.32 -3.11
N THR A 100 0.89 3.92 -3.49
CA THR A 100 0.96 4.87 -4.62
C THR A 100 0.51 4.23 -5.93
N GLY A 101 0.90 2.98 -6.20
CA GLY A 101 0.48 2.25 -7.41
C GLY A 101 -1.02 1.98 -7.43
N LEU A 102 -1.63 1.67 -6.27
CA LEU A 102 -3.09 1.54 -6.14
C LEU A 102 -3.78 2.89 -6.37
N TRP A 103 -3.25 3.97 -5.79
CA TRP A 103 -3.79 5.32 -6.00
C TRP A 103 -3.78 5.71 -7.47
N PHE A 104 -2.68 5.48 -8.19
CA PHE A 104 -2.61 5.72 -9.62
C PHE A 104 -3.60 4.87 -10.42
N GLY A 105 -3.79 3.62 -10.05
CA GLY A 105 -4.81 2.76 -10.65
C GLY A 105 -6.23 3.31 -10.51
N GLU A 106 -6.54 3.94 -9.36
CA GLU A 106 -7.87 4.49 -9.06
C GLU A 106 -8.10 5.90 -9.61
N ARG A 107 -7.07 6.73 -9.65
CA ARG A 107 -7.20 8.18 -9.85
C ARG A 107 -6.31 8.74 -10.96
N GLY A 108 -5.31 7.99 -11.44
CA GLY A 108 -4.28 8.49 -12.34
C GLY A 108 -4.83 9.11 -13.63
N GLU A 109 -5.90 8.56 -14.18
CA GLU A 109 -6.55 9.07 -15.40
C GLU A 109 -7.21 10.44 -15.21
N ASN A 110 -7.65 10.75 -13.97
CA ASN A 110 -8.40 11.97 -13.64
C ASN A 110 -7.61 12.94 -12.75
N ALA A 111 -6.35 12.66 -12.48
CA ALA A 111 -5.52 13.48 -11.60
C ALA A 111 -4.32 14.07 -12.37
N ARG A 112 -4.08 15.36 -12.17
CA ARG A 112 -2.81 15.96 -12.58
C ARG A 112 -1.79 15.72 -11.48
N THR A 113 -0.72 15.00 -11.80
CA THR A 113 0.31 14.64 -10.82
C THR A 113 1.59 15.40 -11.12
N LEU A 114 2.15 16.03 -10.09
CA LEU A 114 3.46 16.67 -10.12
C LEU A 114 4.40 15.86 -9.23
N CYS A 115 5.47 15.33 -9.82
CA CYS A 115 6.46 14.54 -9.12
C CYS A 115 7.68 15.38 -8.79
N VAL A 116 8.11 15.36 -7.52
CA VAL A 116 9.33 16.02 -7.05
C VAL A 116 10.35 14.95 -6.69
N THR A 117 11.50 14.99 -7.35
CA THR A 117 12.62 14.08 -7.08
C THR A 117 13.86 14.88 -6.66
N GLY A 118 14.85 14.19 -6.09
CA GLY A 118 16.12 14.78 -5.64
C GLY A 118 16.66 14.06 -4.41
N THR A 119 17.92 14.29 -4.10
CA THR A 119 18.59 13.72 -2.92
C THR A 119 18.13 14.38 -1.63
N LYS A 120 17.92 15.71 -1.64
CA LYS A 120 17.46 16.52 -0.51
C LYS A 120 16.34 17.47 -0.93
N GLY A 121 15.59 18.02 0.01
CA GLY A 121 14.59 19.06 -0.22
C GLY A 121 13.26 18.61 -0.84
N LYS A 122 13.09 17.35 -1.17
CA LYS A 122 11.84 16.84 -1.79
C LYS A 122 10.57 17.26 -1.04
N SER A 123 10.52 16.99 0.25
CA SER A 123 9.35 17.30 1.08
C SER A 123 9.08 18.81 1.16
N THR A 124 10.12 19.62 1.30
CA THR A 124 10.00 21.08 1.35
C THR A 124 9.51 21.64 0.01
N THR A 125 10.08 21.18 -1.10
CA THR A 125 9.65 21.60 -2.45
C THR A 125 8.22 21.17 -2.74
N SER A 126 7.84 19.94 -2.38
CA SER A 126 6.47 19.47 -2.54
C SER A 126 5.48 20.28 -1.70
N ALA A 127 5.83 20.60 -0.45
CA ALA A 127 4.99 21.41 0.42
C ALA A 127 4.81 22.84 -0.12
N LEU A 128 5.89 23.46 -0.58
CA LEU A 128 5.85 24.80 -1.18
C LEU A 128 4.97 24.79 -2.46
N LEU A 129 5.18 23.83 -3.34
CA LEU A 129 4.39 23.68 -4.56
C LEU A 129 2.90 23.50 -4.26
N ALA A 130 2.57 22.64 -3.29
CA ALA A 130 1.19 22.45 -2.85
C ALA A 130 0.58 23.74 -2.27
N HIS A 131 1.36 24.51 -1.51
CA HIS A 131 0.94 25.81 -0.97
C HIS A 131 0.64 26.80 -2.11
N MET A 132 1.54 26.95 -3.07
CA MET A 132 1.37 27.83 -4.22
C MET A 132 0.13 27.46 -5.06
N LEU A 133 -0.05 26.18 -5.33
CA LEU A 133 -1.22 25.70 -6.09
C LEU A 133 -2.54 25.96 -5.35
N ARG A 134 -2.58 25.80 -4.02
CA ARG A 134 -3.75 26.13 -3.20
C ARG A 134 -4.00 27.63 -3.21
N ALA A 135 -2.97 28.47 -3.09
CA ALA A 135 -3.09 29.92 -3.19
C ALA A 135 -3.62 30.36 -4.57
N ALA A 136 -3.29 29.62 -5.63
CA ALA A 136 -3.82 29.81 -6.98
C ALA A 136 -5.23 29.18 -7.18
N GLY A 137 -5.95 28.82 -6.12
CA GLY A 137 -7.30 28.27 -6.18
C GLY A 137 -7.39 26.80 -6.65
N ARG A 138 -6.26 26.09 -6.73
CA ARG A 138 -6.25 24.67 -7.15
C ARG A 138 -6.45 23.73 -5.95
N ARG A 139 -7.38 22.82 -6.04
CA ARG A 139 -7.57 21.75 -5.04
C ARG A 139 -6.40 20.76 -5.15
N THR A 140 -5.52 20.77 -4.15
CA THR A 140 -4.27 20.03 -4.16
C THR A 140 -4.13 19.15 -2.94
N ALA A 141 -3.85 17.86 -3.14
CA ALA A 141 -3.39 16.90 -2.13
C ALA A 141 -1.85 16.84 -2.13
N LEU A 142 -1.27 16.52 -0.97
CA LEU A 142 0.16 16.31 -0.77
C LEU A 142 0.36 15.01 0.01
#